data_8e4fa4e341cb41ccb57c3f1bf4314e35
#
_entry.id   8e4fa4e341cb41ccb57c3f1bf4314e35
#
_cell.length_a   1.000
_cell.length_b   1.000
_cell.length_c   1.000
_cell.angle_alpha   90.00
_cell.angle_beta   90.00
_cell.angle_gamma   90.00
#
_symmetry.space_group_name_H-M   'P 1'
#
loop_
_entity.id
_entity.type
_entity.pdbx_description
1 polymer ?
#
loop_
_entity_poly.entity_id
_entity_poly.type
_entity_poly.pdbx_seq_one_letter_code
_entity_poly.pdbx_strand_id
1 'polypeptide(L)'
;VGIAAHPSPGWTAGTVVGGLAAAGYRISTSGAAERQGVVHRLDVGTSGLMVVAKSERAYSVLKQAFRDRRVDKRYHALVQGHPDPLRGTVDAPIDRHPTLDYKWAVVASGRESVTHYDTIEAFRAATLLDVTLETGRTHQIRVHMAALRHPCVGDLTYGADPVLARRLGLDRQWLHAVRLGFDHPDTGA
;
A
#
# COMPACT_ATOMS: atom_id res chain seq x y z
N VAL A 1 -11.19 -1.82 -4.06
CA VAL A 1 -11.16 -2.61 -2.82
C VAL A 1 -11.74 -3.99 -3.10
N GLY A 2 -11.22 -5.02 -2.44
CA GLY A 2 -11.66 -6.40 -2.66
C GLY A 2 -11.15 -7.04 -3.95
N ILE A 3 -10.24 -6.39 -4.68
CA ILE A 3 -9.68 -6.85 -5.94
C ILE A 3 -8.16 -6.85 -5.84
N ALA A 4 -7.51 -7.97 -6.18
CA ALA A 4 -6.05 -8.02 -6.23
C ALA A 4 -5.52 -7.29 -7.48
N ALA A 5 -4.29 -6.77 -7.41
CA ALA A 5 -3.68 -6.14 -8.59
C ALA A 5 -3.45 -7.14 -9.73
N HIS A 6 -3.04 -8.36 -9.39
CA HIS A 6 -2.73 -9.45 -10.32
C HIS A 6 -3.05 -10.81 -9.67
N PRO A 7 -3.17 -11.90 -10.45
CA PRO A 7 -3.29 -13.25 -9.90
C PRO A 7 -2.17 -13.57 -8.90
N SER A 8 -2.50 -14.32 -7.86
CA SER A 8 -1.53 -14.81 -6.87
C SER A 8 -2.01 -16.15 -6.30
N PRO A 9 -1.12 -17.00 -5.79
CA PRO A 9 -1.50 -18.26 -5.17
C PRO A 9 -2.59 -18.08 -4.12
N GLY A 10 -3.66 -18.88 -4.21
CA GLY A 10 -4.82 -18.81 -3.32
C GLY A 10 -5.85 -17.71 -3.62
N TRP A 11 -5.61 -16.84 -4.61
CA TRP A 11 -6.57 -15.82 -5.02
C TRP A 11 -7.44 -16.33 -6.18
N THR A 12 -8.75 -16.45 -5.96
CA THR A 12 -9.73 -16.97 -6.95
C THR A 12 -10.68 -15.92 -7.51
N ALA A 13 -10.67 -14.71 -6.95
CA ALA A 13 -11.51 -13.61 -7.40
C ALA A 13 -10.84 -12.81 -8.55
N GLY A 14 -11.56 -11.85 -9.09
CA GLY A 14 -11.08 -10.97 -10.16
C GLY A 14 -9.84 -10.16 -9.78
N THR A 15 -9.11 -9.72 -10.79
CA THR A 15 -7.91 -8.89 -10.63
C THR A 15 -8.00 -7.62 -11.47
N VAL A 16 -7.22 -6.59 -11.11
CA VAL A 16 -7.17 -5.34 -11.89
C VAL A 16 -6.75 -5.61 -13.33
N VAL A 17 -5.68 -6.40 -13.55
CA VAL A 17 -5.22 -6.72 -14.91
C VAL A 17 -6.27 -7.52 -15.69
N GLY A 18 -6.94 -8.47 -15.05
CA GLY A 18 -8.04 -9.23 -15.66
C GLY A 18 -9.23 -8.34 -16.04
N GLY A 19 -9.62 -7.42 -15.15
CA GLY A 19 -10.68 -6.44 -15.40
C GLY A 19 -10.34 -5.49 -16.56
N LEU A 20 -9.10 -4.99 -16.61
CA LEU A 20 -8.63 -4.14 -17.71
C LEU A 20 -8.63 -4.89 -19.05
N ALA A 21 -8.15 -6.14 -19.08
CA ALA A 21 -8.18 -6.97 -20.27
C ALA A 21 -9.61 -7.25 -20.74
N ALA A 22 -10.53 -7.59 -19.82
CA ALA A 22 -11.94 -7.79 -20.12
C ALA A 22 -12.64 -6.53 -20.66
N ALA A 23 -12.19 -5.35 -20.22
CA ALA A 23 -12.67 -4.06 -20.71
C ALA A 23 -11.99 -3.63 -22.04
N GLY A 24 -11.18 -4.49 -22.67
CA GLY A 24 -10.52 -4.23 -23.95
C GLY A 24 -9.28 -3.36 -23.89
N TYR A 25 -8.77 -3.05 -22.70
CA TYR A 25 -7.53 -2.31 -22.59
C TYR A 25 -6.31 -3.20 -22.89
N ARG A 26 -5.44 -2.71 -23.77
CA ARG A 26 -4.11 -3.31 -23.95
C ARG A 26 -3.23 -2.90 -22.78
N ILE A 27 -2.61 -3.87 -22.15
CA ILE A 27 -1.58 -3.66 -21.12
C ILE A 27 -0.25 -4.23 -21.62
N SER A 28 0.86 -3.71 -21.10
CA SER A 28 2.19 -4.24 -21.42
C SER A 28 2.28 -5.72 -21.09
N THR A 29 2.95 -6.49 -21.94
CA THR A 29 3.25 -7.91 -21.70
C THR A 29 4.53 -8.10 -20.88
N SER A 30 5.27 -7.03 -20.60
CA SER A 30 6.46 -7.07 -19.73
C SER A 30 6.11 -7.39 -18.28
N GLY A 31 7.01 -8.11 -17.65
CA GLY A 31 6.87 -8.62 -16.29
C GLY A 31 6.65 -10.13 -16.25
N ALA A 32 6.52 -10.70 -15.05
CA ALA A 32 6.14 -12.10 -14.91
C ALA A 32 4.73 -12.33 -15.46
N ALA A 33 4.47 -13.52 -16.02
CA ALA A 33 3.24 -13.83 -16.76
C ALA A 33 1.95 -13.48 -15.98
N GLU A 34 1.95 -13.70 -14.66
CA GLU A 34 0.82 -13.43 -13.79
C GLU A 34 0.62 -11.95 -13.42
N ARG A 35 1.59 -11.07 -13.73
CA ARG A 35 1.56 -9.64 -13.37
C ARG A 35 2.10 -8.72 -14.47
N GLN A 36 1.82 -9.06 -15.71
CA GLN A 36 2.17 -8.23 -16.87
C GLN A 36 1.60 -6.82 -16.73
N GLY A 37 2.40 -5.80 -17.06
CA GLY A 37 2.03 -4.39 -16.97
C GLY A 37 1.96 -3.82 -15.55
N VAL A 38 2.08 -4.64 -14.49
CA VAL A 38 2.00 -4.22 -13.09
C VAL A 38 3.36 -3.75 -12.60
N VAL A 39 3.51 -2.47 -12.33
CA VAL A 39 4.75 -1.85 -11.84
C VAL A 39 4.77 -1.68 -10.32
N HIS A 40 3.60 -1.59 -9.70
CA HIS A 40 3.39 -1.59 -8.24
C HIS A 40 2.01 -2.19 -7.90
N ARG A 41 1.71 -2.28 -6.62
CA ARG A 41 0.43 -2.83 -6.16
C ARG A 41 -0.09 -2.13 -4.92
N LEU A 42 -1.41 -2.19 -4.71
CA LEU A 42 -2.08 -1.94 -3.45
C LEU A 42 -2.47 -3.28 -2.80
N ASP A 43 -2.61 -3.30 -1.48
CA ASP A 43 -3.21 -4.45 -0.78
C ASP A 43 -4.70 -4.54 -1.13
N VAL A 44 -5.27 -5.74 -1.09
CA VAL A 44 -6.68 -5.99 -1.46
C VAL A 44 -7.67 -5.10 -0.70
N GLY A 45 -7.38 -4.82 0.58
CA GLY A 45 -8.21 -3.93 1.41
C GLY A 45 -7.85 -2.44 1.30
N THR A 46 -6.79 -2.06 0.58
CA THR A 46 -6.41 -0.66 0.37
C THR A 46 -7.10 -0.10 -0.87
N SER A 47 -7.70 1.07 -0.74
CA SER A 47 -8.31 1.80 -1.86
C SER A 47 -7.36 2.86 -2.42
N GLY A 48 -7.74 3.48 -3.55
CA GLY A 48 -7.04 4.63 -4.11
C GLY A 48 -6.38 4.40 -5.45
N LEU A 49 -5.37 5.21 -5.74
CA LEU A 49 -4.73 5.30 -7.06
C LEU A 49 -3.72 4.17 -7.29
N MET A 50 -3.79 3.59 -8.48
CA MET A 50 -2.82 2.61 -8.97
C MET A 50 -2.56 2.87 -10.46
N VAL A 51 -1.30 2.74 -10.89
CA VAL A 51 -0.90 2.84 -12.30
C VAL A 51 -0.59 1.46 -12.87
N VAL A 52 -1.02 1.24 -14.13
CA VAL A 52 -0.71 0.04 -14.92
C VAL A 52 -0.14 0.50 -16.25
N ALA A 53 0.95 -0.11 -16.69
CA ALA A 53 1.61 0.23 -17.93
C ALA A 53 0.86 -0.37 -19.15
N LYS A 54 0.60 0.45 -20.16
CA LYS A 54 -0.08 0.05 -21.41
C LYS A 54 0.91 -0.33 -22.54
N SER A 55 2.19 0.01 -22.38
CA SER A 55 3.25 -0.28 -23.36
C SER A 55 4.51 -0.78 -22.65
N GLU A 56 5.37 -1.48 -23.40
CA GLU A 56 6.65 -2.00 -22.92
C GLU A 56 7.58 -0.86 -22.45
N ARG A 57 7.57 0.26 -23.17
CA ARG A 57 8.32 1.47 -22.81
C ARG A 57 7.80 2.03 -21.47
N ALA A 58 6.48 2.23 -21.34
CA ALA A 58 5.90 2.72 -20.09
C ALA A 58 6.20 1.78 -18.91
N TYR A 59 6.13 0.46 -19.13
CA TYR A 59 6.50 -0.51 -18.11
C TYR A 59 7.95 -0.32 -17.65
N SER A 60 8.89 -0.26 -18.58
CA SER A 60 10.32 -0.13 -18.26
C SER A 60 10.63 1.16 -17.51
N VAL A 61 10.10 2.31 -17.99
CA VAL A 61 10.31 3.63 -17.38
C VAL A 61 9.68 3.68 -15.98
N LEU A 62 8.42 3.30 -15.83
CA LEU A 62 7.74 3.30 -14.53
C LEU A 62 8.40 2.33 -13.55
N LYS A 63 8.77 1.13 -14.01
CA LYS A 63 9.46 0.14 -13.17
C LYS A 63 10.78 0.69 -12.63
N GLN A 64 11.52 1.41 -13.48
CA GLN A 64 12.75 2.08 -13.06
C GLN A 64 12.45 3.22 -12.08
N ALA A 65 11.45 4.06 -12.34
CA ALA A 65 11.05 5.13 -11.44
C ALA A 65 10.67 4.63 -10.03
N PHE A 66 9.94 3.52 -9.94
CA PHE A 66 9.65 2.87 -8.66
C PHE A 66 10.90 2.32 -7.96
N ARG A 67 11.84 1.73 -8.72
CA ARG A 67 13.11 1.22 -8.19
C ARG A 67 13.97 2.34 -7.63
N ASP A 68 14.05 3.46 -8.36
CA ASP A 68 14.85 4.64 -8.01
C ASP A 68 14.16 5.54 -6.97
N ARG A 69 12.98 5.15 -6.47
CA ARG A 69 12.20 5.92 -5.49
C ARG A 69 11.79 7.32 -5.99
N ARG A 70 11.65 7.50 -7.31
CA ARG A 70 11.24 8.78 -7.96
C ARG A 70 9.71 8.93 -8.08
N VAL A 71 8.95 8.00 -7.53
CA VAL A 71 7.49 8.04 -7.52
C VAL A 71 7.00 8.60 -6.19
N ASP A 72 6.30 9.74 -6.23
CA ASP A 72 5.62 10.32 -5.05
C ASP A 72 4.39 9.48 -4.71
N LYS A 73 4.38 8.90 -3.50
CA LYS A 73 3.32 8.03 -3.01
C LYS A 73 2.78 8.58 -1.70
N ARG A 74 1.54 9.06 -1.71
CA ARG A 74 0.87 9.54 -0.51
C ARG A 74 -0.39 8.76 -0.23
N TYR A 75 -0.62 8.53 1.06
CA TYR A 75 -1.76 7.79 1.56
C TYR A 75 -2.41 8.56 2.70
N HIS A 76 -3.72 8.48 2.78
CA HIS A 76 -4.41 8.78 4.02
C HIS A 76 -4.61 7.47 4.81
N ALA A 77 -4.26 7.50 6.09
CA ALA A 77 -4.42 6.39 7.02
C ALA A 77 -5.17 6.86 8.26
N LEU A 78 -6.32 6.27 8.56
CA LEU A 78 -6.96 6.47 9.86
C LEU A 78 -6.38 5.44 10.82
N VAL A 79 -5.64 5.90 11.83
CA VAL A 79 -5.00 5.04 12.83
C VAL A 79 -5.66 5.17 14.19
N GLN A 80 -5.59 4.13 15.02
CA GLN A 80 -6.14 4.14 16.38
C GLN A 80 -5.29 4.99 17.32
N GLY A 81 -5.97 5.72 18.21
CA GLY A 81 -5.33 6.59 19.20
C GLY A 81 -4.66 7.82 18.57
N HIS A 82 -3.67 8.32 19.25
CA HIS A 82 -2.99 9.58 18.91
C HIS A 82 -1.48 9.35 18.88
N PRO A 83 -0.86 9.24 17.70
CA PRO A 83 0.58 9.17 17.60
C PRO A 83 1.26 10.39 18.22
N ASP A 84 2.31 10.15 19.02
CA ASP A 84 3.17 11.17 19.56
C ASP A 84 4.63 10.80 19.24
N PRO A 85 5.35 11.67 18.50
CA PRO A 85 4.99 13.02 18.04
C PRO A 85 3.92 13.04 16.93
N LEU A 86 3.30 14.19 16.71
CA LEU A 86 2.26 14.40 15.68
C LEU A 86 2.75 14.19 14.24
N ARG A 87 4.07 14.24 14.03
CA ARG A 87 4.75 13.89 12.77
C ARG A 87 5.98 13.08 13.08
N GLY A 88 6.35 12.19 12.19
CA GLY A 88 7.53 11.37 12.41
C GLY A 88 7.92 10.53 11.20
N THR A 89 9.04 9.84 11.38
CA THR A 89 9.56 8.86 10.44
C THR A 89 9.72 7.52 11.13
N VAL A 90 9.17 6.48 10.53
CA VAL A 90 9.43 5.10 10.92
C VAL A 90 10.44 4.53 9.92
N ASP A 91 11.68 4.40 10.36
CA ASP A 91 12.75 3.71 9.62
C ASP A 91 12.99 2.37 10.31
N ALA A 92 12.29 1.34 9.86
CA ALA A 92 12.32 0.02 10.48
C ALA A 92 12.16 -1.08 9.42
N PRO A 93 13.12 -2.02 9.32
CA PRO A 93 13.13 -3.02 8.26
C PRO A 93 11.98 -4.00 8.41
N ILE A 94 11.39 -4.39 7.26
CA ILE A 94 10.21 -5.28 7.21
C ILE A 94 10.54 -6.57 6.47
N ASP A 95 10.10 -7.69 7.03
CA ASP A 95 10.06 -8.99 6.38
C ASP A 95 8.85 -9.81 6.84
N ARG A 96 8.75 -11.06 6.39
CA ARG A 96 7.72 -11.98 6.86
C ARG A 96 7.77 -12.15 8.37
N HIS A 97 6.61 -12.25 8.98
CA HIS A 97 6.54 -12.51 10.42
C HIS A 97 7.18 -13.87 10.74
N PRO A 98 8.02 -13.98 11.77
CA PRO A 98 8.80 -15.18 12.04
C PRO A 98 7.99 -16.48 12.22
N THR A 99 6.74 -16.37 12.66
CA THR A 99 5.88 -17.53 13.01
C THR A 99 4.52 -17.51 12.33
N LEU A 100 4.11 -16.39 11.71
CA LEU A 100 2.79 -16.23 11.07
C LEU A 100 2.98 -15.91 9.60
N ASP A 101 2.90 -16.90 8.75
CA ASP A 101 3.20 -16.86 7.31
C ASP A 101 2.32 -15.87 6.50
N TYR A 102 1.14 -15.54 7.01
CA TYR A 102 0.21 -14.58 6.41
C TYR A 102 0.49 -13.11 6.81
N LYS A 103 1.44 -12.88 7.75
CA LYS A 103 1.79 -11.54 8.26
C LYS A 103 3.19 -11.08 7.82
N TRP A 104 3.37 -9.78 7.95
CA TRP A 104 4.67 -9.11 7.85
C TRP A 104 4.95 -8.41 9.19
N ALA A 105 6.21 -8.19 9.51
CA ALA A 105 6.62 -7.60 10.79
C ALA A 105 7.89 -6.75 10.61
N VAL A 106 8.12 -5.86 11.56
CA VAL A 106 9.43 -5.23 11.74
C VAL A 106 10.38 -6.30 12.30
N VAL A 107 11.42 -6.62 11.55
CA VAL A 107 12.45 -7.59 11.93
C VAL A 107 13.83 -7.08 11.52
N ALA A 108 14.85 -7.24 12.36
CA ALA A 108 16.17 -6.66 12.15
C ALA A 108 16.85 -7.13 10.83
N SER A 109 16.59 -8.35 10.39
CA SER A 109 17.08 -8.89 9.12
C SER A 109 16.22 -8.54 7.91
N GLY A 110 15.19 -7.72 8.10
CA GLY A 110 14.24 -7.34 7.07
C GLY A 110 14.82 -6.37 6.04
N ARG A 111 14.00 -6.05 5.05
CA ARG A 111 14.35 -5.12 3.98
C ARG A 111 14.07 -3.70 4.47
N GLU A 112 15.00 -2.78 4.18
CA GLU A 112 14.85 -1.33 4.43
C GLU A 112 13.44 -0.85 4.10
N SER A 113 12.82 -0.14 5.05
CA SER A 113 11.44 0.34 4.92
C SER A 113 11.30 1.66 5.66
N VAL A 114 10.99 2.74 4.92
CA VAL A 114 10.88 4.09 5.46
C VAL A 114 9.49 4.66 5.16
N THR A 115 8.82 5.08 6.22
CA THR A 115 7.46 5.67 6.21
C THR A 115 7.48 6.98 6.98
N HIS A 116 7.06 8.07 6.35
CA HIS A 116 6.84 9.36 7.01
C HIS A 116 5.36 9.55 7.26
N TYR A 117 5.01 10.22 8.36
CA TYR A 117 3.63 10.57 8.66
C TYR A 117 3.52 11.98 9.26
N ASP A 118 2.43 12.65 8.93
CA ASP A 118 1.98 13.90 9.52
C ASP A 118 0.52 13.76 9.95
N THR A 119 0.16 14.30 11.11
CA THR A 119 -1.23 14.35 11.56
C THR A 119 -2.01 15.40 10.78
N ILE A 120 -3.09 14.96 10.11
CA ILE A 120 -4.07 15.85 9.48
C ILE A 120 -5.10 16.28 10.52
N GLU A 121 -5.70 15.31 11.23
CA GLU A 121 -6.79 15.58 12.16
C GLU A 121 -6.85 14.50 13.25
N ALA A 122 -7.04 14.92 14.50
CA ALA A 122 -7.23 14.02 15.64
C ALA A 122 -8.72 13.96 16.01
N PHE A 123 -9.25 12.75 16.08
CA PHE A 123 -10.60 12.44 16.54
C PHE A 123 -10.56 11.85 17.95
N ARG A 124 -11.72 11.60 18.56
CA ARG A 124 -11.79 11.08 19.94
C ARG A 124 -11.00 9.78 20.17
N ALA A 125 -10.96 8.87 19.23
CA ALA A 125 -10.33 7.54 19.40
C ALA A 125 -9.39 7.16 18.25
N ALA A 126 -9.17 8.05 17.30
CA ALA A 126 -8.40 7.81 16.09
C ALA A 126 -7.76 9.09 15.57
N THR A 127 -6.77 8.98 14.73
CA THR A 127 -6.09 10.10 14.08
C THR A 127 -5.99 9.83 12.58
N LEU A 128 -6.35 10.81 11.77
CA LEU A 128 -6.12 10.81 10.33
C LEU A 128 -4.70 11.30 10.05
N LEU A 129 -3.93 10.49 9.34
CA LEU A 129 -2.57 10.79 8.95
C LEU A 129 -2.44 10.97 7.44
N ASP A 130 -1.60 11.93 7.02
CA ASP A 130 -0.97 11.95 5.71
C ASP A 130 0.33 11.14 5.78
N VAL A 131 0.45 10.13 4.94
CA VAL A 131 1.57 9.19 4.97
C VAL A 131 2.31 9.21 3.63
N THR A 132 3.61 9.44 3.68
CA THR A 132 4.50 9.41 2.51
C THR A 132 5.45 8.22 2.59
N LEU A 133 5.63 7.51 1.48
CA LEU A 133 6.47 6.33 1.39
C LEU A 133 7.72 6.55 0.54
N GLU A 134 8.93 6.38 1.09
CA GLU A 134 10.14 6.22 0.30
C GLU A 134 10.22 4.82 -0.31
N THR A 135 9.98 3.81 0.48
CA THR A 135 9.97 2.39 0.08
C THR A 135 8.54 1.89 -0.15
N GLY A 136 8.38 0.68 -0.66
CA GLY A 136 7.07 0.06 -0.89
C GLY A 136 7.10 -1.43 -0.60
N ARG A 137 7.19 -1.82 0.69
CA ARG A 137 7.13 -3.23 1.10
C ARG A 137 5.69 -3.66 1.31
N THR A 138 5.47 -4.95 1.27
CA THR A 138 4.15 -5.53 1.52
C THR A 138 3.66 -5.09 2.91
N HIS A 139 2.44 -4.59 2.97
CA HIS A 139 1.77 -4.10 4.18
C HIS A 139 2.54 -3.00 4.94
N GLN A 140 3.46 -2.25 4.31
CA GLN A 140 4.43 -1.39 5.00
C GLN A 140 3.77 -0.40 5.97
N ILE A 141 2.79 0.40 5.54
CA ILE A 141 2.10 1.36 6.42
C ILE A 141 1.43 0.63 7.58
N ARG A 142 0.73 -0.47 7.29
CA ARG A 142 0.00 -1.27 8.27
C ARG A 142 0.92 -1.84 9.35
N VAL A 143 2.07 -2.37 8.93
CA VAL A 143 3.11 -2.92 9.83
C VAL A 143 3.74 -1.82 10.68
N HIS A 144 4.13 -0.70 10.07
CA HIS A 144 4.77 0.40 10.78
C HIS A 144 3.83 1.05 11.79
N MET A 145 2.58 1.33 11.41
CA MET A 145 1.60 1.91 12.34
C MET A 145 1.26 0.94 13.48
N ALA A 146 1.17 -0.36 13.22
CA ALA A 146 0.98 -1.36 14.27
C ALA A 146 2.20 -1.46 15.20
N ALA A 147 3.42 -1.35 14.69
CA ALA A 147 4.65 -1.32 15.50
C ALA A 147 4.70 -0.09 16.44
N LEU A 148 4.15 1.04 16.00
CA LEU A 148 3.95 2.23 16.83
C LEU A 148 2.78 2.10 17.82
N ARG A 149 2.06 0.96 17.84
CA ARG A 149 0.83 0.72 18.62
C ARG A 149 -0.37 1.58 18.19
N HIS A 150 -0.35 2.07 16.97
CA HIS A 150 -1.41 2.82 16.32
C HIS A 150 -1.86 2.13 15.01
N PRO A 151 -2.41 0.88 15.07
CA PRO A 151 -2.79 0.17 13.86
C PRO A 151 -3.85 0.94 13.08
N CYS A 152 -3.89 0.77 11.76
CA CYS A 152 -4.96 1.32 10.93
C CYS A 152 -6.32 0.81 11.43
N VAL A 153 -7.28 1.70 11.61
CA VAL A 153 -8.64 1.33 12.03
C VAL A 153 -9.22 0.32 11.03
N GLY A 154 -9.83 -0.75 11.53
CA GLY A 154 -10.37 -1.84 10.72
C GLY A 154 -9.35 -2.90 10.30
N ASP A 155 -8.07 -2.74 10.60
CA ASP A 155 -7.04 -3.72 10.28
C ASP A 155 -6.90 -4.81 11.36
N LEU A 156 -7.83 -5.74 11.38
CA LEU A 156 -7.83 -6.83 12.36
C LEU A 156 -6.58 -7.72 12.26
N THR A 157 -5.97 -7.81 11.07
CA THR A 157 -4.72 -8.55 10.87
C THR A 157 -3.59 -7.98 11.73
N TYR A 158 -3.54 -6.67 11.88
CA TYR A 158 -2.49 -5.97 12.63
C TYR A 158 -2.95 -5.42 13.99
N GLY A 159 -4.04 -5.94 14.54
CA GLY A 159 -4.43 -5.73 15.93
C GLY A 159 -5.31 -4.51 16.17
N ALA A 160 -6.01 -4.02 15.14
CA ALA A 160 -7.02 -2.99 15.34
C ALA A 160 -8.18 -3.47 16.22
N ASP A 161 -8.74 -2.55 17.03
CA ASP A 161 -9.90 -2.84 17.87
C ASP A 161 -11.14 -3.15 17.02
N PRO A 162 -11.70 -4.37 17.10
CA PRO A 162 -12.88 -4.74 16.35
C PRO A 162 -14.14 -3.98 16.78
N VAL A 163 -14.18 -3.44 17.99
CA VAL A 163 -15.33 -2.66 18.47
C VAL A 163 -15.36 -1.32 17.76
N LEU A 164 -14.21 -0.64 17.68
CA LEU A 164 -14.09 0.64 16.94
C LEU A 164 -14.40 0.43 15.46
N ALA A 165 -13.84 -0.63 14.84
CA ALA A 165 -14.12 -0.96 13.45
C ALA A 165 -15.63 -1.12 13.18
N ARG A 166 -16.32 -1.90 13.99
CA ARG A 166 -17.79 -2.10 13.87
C ARG A 166 -18.58 -0.80 14.03
N ARG A 167 -18.20 0.05 15.01
CA ARG A 167 -18.86 1.35 15.22
C ARG A 167 -18.75 2.28 14.02
N LEU A 168 -17.67 2.18 13.27
CA LEU A 168 -17.41 2.96 12.07
C LEU A 168 -17.88 2.27 10.77
N GLY A 169 -18.48 1.08 10.86
CA GLY A 169 -18.91 0.31 9.70
C GLY A 169 -17.76 -0.18 8.81
N LEU A 170 -16.58 -0.43 9.39
CA LEU A 170 -15.37 -0.83 8.67
C LEU A 170 -15.14 -2.34 8.77
N ASP A 171 -14.98 -2.98 7.63
CA ASP A 171 -14.62 -4.39 7.44
C ASP A 171 -13.18 -4.60 6.95
N ARG A 172 -12.44 -3.50 6.74
CA ARG A 172 -11.06 -3.47 6.22
C ARG A 172 -10.28 -2.31 6.83
N GLN A 173 -8.94 -2.32 6.63
CA GLN A 173 -8.10 -1.19 7.01
C GLN A 173 -8.56 0.11 6.33
N TRP A 174 -8.70 1.17 7.12
CA TRP A 174 -8.92 2.51 6.60
C TRP A 174 -7.60 3.09 6.08
N LEU A 175 -7.27 2.72 4.84
CA LEU A 175 -6.05 3.11 4.15
C LEU A 175 -6.38 3.41 2.69
N HIS A 176 -5.97 4.59 2.20
CA HIS A 176 -6.31 5.08 0.88
C HIS A 176 -5.12 5.76 0.20
N ALA A 177 -4.73 5.32 -1.00
CA ALA A 177 -3.70 5.96 -1.82
C ALA A 177 -4.29 7.21 -2.49
N VAL A 178 -4.01 8.40 -1.92
CA VAL A 178 -4.58 9.67 -2.37
C VAL A 178 -3.81 10.32 -3.49
N ARG A 179 -2.49 10.07 -3.58
CA ARG A 179 -1.62 10.64 -4.60
C ARG A 179 -0.61 9.62 -5.10
N LEU A 180 -0.42 9.65 -6.41
CA LEU A 180 0.61 8.91 -7.12
C LEU A 180 1.20 9.84 -8.18
N GLY A 181 2.40 10.37 -7.93
CA GLY A 181 3.09 11.30 -8.82
C GLY A 181 4.30 10.64 -9.46
N PHE A 182 4.47 10.79 -10.76
CA PHE A 182 5.60 10.29 -11.55
C PHE A 182 5.71 11.06 -12.86
N ASP A 183 6.90 11.09 -13.44
CA ASP A 183 7.13 11.69 -14.75
C ASP A 183 6.46 10.84 -15.84
N HIS A 184 5.83 11.49 -16.81
CA HIS A 184 5.17 10.78 -17.91
C HIS A 184 6.17 9.95 -18.71
N PRO A 185 5.94 8.65 -18.94
CA PRO A 185 6.93 7.73 -19.52
C PRO A 185 7.46 8.11 -20.90
N ASP A 186 6.68 8.85 -21.69
CA ASP A 186 7.08 9.25 -23.05
C ASP A 186 7.59 10.68 -23.12
N THR A 187 7.00 11.61 -22.38
CA THR A 187 7.31 13.05 -22.47
C THR A 187 8.23 13.55 -21.37
N GLY A 188 8.31 12.86 -20.22
CA GLY A 188 9.05 13.29 -19.05
C GLY A 188 8.38 14.45 -18.27
N ALA A 189 7.18 14.83 -18.63
CA ALA A 189 6.43 15.91 -17.98
C ALA A 189 5.75 15.45 -16.68
#